data_9a02b92d57159d62ebd92c07b28bdef6
#
_entry.id   9a02b92d57159d62ebd92c07b28bdef6
#
_cell.length_a   1.000
_cell.length_b   1.000
_cell.length_c   1.000
_cell.angle_alpha   90.00
_cell.angle_beta   90.00
_cell.angle_gamma   90.00
#
_symmetry.space_group_name_H-M   'P 1'
#
loop_
_entity.id
_entity.type
_entity.pdbx_description
1 polymer ?
#
loop_
_entity_poly.entity_id
_entity_poly.type
_entity_poly.pdbx_seq_one_letter_code
_entity_poly.pdbx_strand_id
1 'polypeptide(L)'
;MNNYKHFINYFKRSDNTASIGMGLLVAGVILFFLGWYFFWLFFYIGIPMIPVGLALYIYGSSGSTDENALKKVIKENTDAITFADIKESSEYRRRISKNLTEEVFGGYVFDDNVLMKKAKSSAMVSSEYVLAKMLILTDAFYIRSCSFSFIADEKHQSELEIPFSAIEKIEIERNSQSYQIGKKELVAKTCFLVITHEGIQTKLPRKDDIYADELIVTLNRLLKNQ
;
A
#
# COMPACT_ATOMS: atom_id res chain seq x y z
N MET A 1 -17.08 -2.96 -11.45
CA MET A 1 -17.59 -3.85 -10.37
C MET A 1 -16.46 -4.00 -9.36
N ASN A 2 -16.58 -3.36 -8.19
CA ASN A 2 -15.47 -3.26 -7.25
C ASN A 2 -15.19 -4.62 -6.60
N ASN A 3 -13.99 -5.13 -6.79
CA ASN A 3 -13.56 -6.44 -6.31
C ASN A 3 -13.15 -6.43 -4.81
N TYR A 4 -13.81 -5.61 -3.97
CA TYR A 4 -13.48 -5.50 -2.53
C TYR A 4 -13.38 -6.85 -1.82
N LYS A 5 -14.25 -7.81 -2.18
CA LYS A 5 -14.24 -9.16 -1.60
C LYS A 5 -12.89 -9.87 -1.81
N HIS A 6 -12.24 -9.68 -2.95
CA HIS A 6 -10.92 -10.27 -3.24
C HIS A 6 -9.83 -9.63 -2.37
N PHE A 7 -9.88 -8.30 -2.19
CA PHE A 7 -8.93 -7.59 -1.33
C PHE A 7 -9.15 -7.92 0.15
N ILE A 8 -10.41 -8.02 0.63
CA ILE A 8 -10.71 -8.49 1.98
C ILE A 8 -10.09 -9.87 2.21
N ASN A 9 -10.24 -10.79 1.25
CA ASN A 9 -9.64 -12.12 1.33
C ASN A 9 -8.12 -12.06 1.33
N TYR A 10 -7.49 -11.18 0.55
CA TYR A 10 -6.06 -10.97 0.55
C TYR A 10 -5.53 -10.62 1.94
N PHE A 11 -6.14 -9.65 2.62
CA PHE A 11 -5.69 -9.21 3.94
C PHE A 11 -6.04 -10.19 5.07
N LYS A 12 -7.18 -10.86 5.02
CA LYS A 12 -7.66 -11.76 6.10
C LYS A 12 -7.09 -13.17 6.03
N ARG A 13 -6.74 -13.67 4.84
CA ARG A 13 -6.29 -15.05 4.66
C ARG A 13 -4.78 -15.19 4.83
N SER A 14 -4.38 -16.28 5.50
CA SER A 14 -2.97 -16.67 5.57
C SER A 14 -2.51 -17.21 4.22
N ASP A 15 -1.33 -16.78 3.76
CA ASP A 15 -0.70 -17.27 2.52
C ASP A 15 -0.37 -18.78 2.59
N ASN A 16 -0.29 -19.32 3.79
CA ASN A 16 0.04 -20.73 4.00
C ASN A 16 -1.17 -21.67 3.83
N THR A 17 -2.42 -21.15 3.81
CA THR A 17 -3.61 -22.02 3.78
C THR A 17 -3.66 -22.87 2.51
N ALA A 18 -3.37 -22.29 1.35
CA ALA A 18 -3.31 -23.02 0.08
C ALA A 18 -2.16 -24.06 0.07
N SER A 19 -0.99 -23.68 0.59
CA SER A 19 0.17 -24.57 0.69
C SER A 19 -0.08 -25.74 1.64
N ILE A 20 -0.72 -25.48 2.78
CA ILE A 20 -1.11 -26.54 3.73
C ILE A 20 -2.15 -27.46 3.07
N GLY A 21 -3.14 -26.90 2.38
CA GLY A 21 -4.15 -27.67 1.64
C GLY A 21 -3.52 -28.58 0.58
N MET A 22 -2.59 -28.06 -0.21
CA MET A 22 -1.85 -28.84 -1.19
C MET A 22 -1.01 -29.94 -0.52
N GLY A 23 -0.30 -29.63 0.57
CA GLY A 23 0.48 -30.61 1.32
C GLY A 23 -0.38 -31.73 1.86
N LEU A 24 -1.54 -31.44 2.45
CA LEU A 24 -2.50 -32.45 2.93
C LEU A 24 -3.06 -33.30 1.78
N LEU A 25 -3.37 -32.69 0.64
CA LEU A 25 -3.87 -33.40 -0.53
C LEU A 25 -2.83 -34.42 -1.04
N VAL A 26 -1.58 -33.98 -1.22
CA VAL A 26 -0.50 -34.85 -1.68
C VAL A 26 -0.23 -35.96 -0.67
N ALA A 27 -0.14 -35.63 0.63
CA ALA A 27 0.05 -36.63 1.69
C ALA A 27 -1.11 -37.63 1.73
N GLY A 28 -2.36 -37.16 1.58
CA GLY A 28 -3.54 -38.00 1.53
C GLY A 28 -3.50 -39.01 0.36
N VAL A 29 -3.08 -38.55 -0.83
CA VAL A 29 -2.93 -39.42 -2.01
C VAL A 29 -1.83 -40.47 -1.78
N ILE A 30 -0.70 -40.07 -1.22
CA ILE A 30 0.40 -41.03 -0.91
C ILE A 30 -0.08 -42.07 0.10
N LEU A 31 -0.73 -41.66 1.19
CA LEU A 31 -1.25 -42.56 2.22
C LEU A 31 -2.33 -43.49 1.66
N PHE A 32 -3.18 -43.03 0.76
CA PHE A 32 -4.16 -43.84 0.07
C PHE A 32 -3.52 -44.97 -0.70
N PHE A 33 -2.47 -44.69 -1.51
CA PHE A 33 -1.74 -45.74 -2.25
C PHE A 33 -0.95 -46.70 -1.34
N LEU A 34 -0.31 -46.19 -0.29
CA LEU A 34 0.39 -47.01 0.70
C LEU A 34 -0.60 -47.92 1.43
N GLY A 35 -1.79 -47.45 1.74
CA GLY A 35 -2.87 -48.24 2.33
C GLY A 35 -3.33 -49.37 1.42
N TRP A 36 -3.40 -49.10 0.12
CA TRP A 36 -3.78 -50.11 -0.88
C TRP A 36 -2.75 -51.24 -0.99
N TYR A 37 -1.44 -50.93 -0.88
CA TYR A 37 -0.35 -51.89 -1.13
C TYR A 37 0.22 -52.52 0.14
N PHE A 38 0.26 -51.81 1.26
CA PHE A 38 1.03 -52.23 2.42
C PHE A 38 0.28 -52.36 3.74
N PHE A 39 -0.58 -51.38 4.08
CA PHE A 39 -1.19 -51.35 5.39
C PHE A 39 -2.55 -50.66 5.39
N TRP A 40 -3.61 -51.40 5.59
CA TRP A 40 -5.01 -50.95 5.55
C TRP A 40 -5.30 -49.71 6.41
N LEU A 41 -4.57 -49.50 7.51
CA LEU A 41 -4.70 -48.34 8.37
C LEU A 41 -4.41 -47.00 7.64
N PHE A 42 -3.44 -46.97 6.73
CA PHE A 42 -3.11 -45.76 5.95
C PHE A 42 -4.24 -45.34 5.01
N PHE A 43 -5.05 -46.29 4.56
CA PHE A 43 -6.21 -46.06 3.73
C PHE A 43 -7.27 -45.20 4.46
N TYR A 44 -7.54 -45.54 5.73
CA TYR A 44 -8.51 -44.77 6.54
C TYR A 44 -8.04 -43.34 6.87
N ILE A 45 -6.75 -43.07 6.94
CA ILE A 45 -6.19 -41.75 7.18
C ILE A 45 -6.13 -40.97 5.86
N GLY A 46 -5.73 -41.60 4.75
CA GLY A 46 -5.55 -40.97 3.46
C GLY A 46 -6.87 -40.45 2.85
N ILE A 47 -7.95 -41.27 2.95
CA ILE A 47 -9.25 -40.90 2.38
C ILE A 47 -9.76 -39.55 2.87
N PRO A 48 -9.86 -39.25 4.18
CA PRO A 48 -10.38 -37.96 4.64
C PRO A 48 -9.39 -36.79 4.38
N MET A 49 -8.08 -37.06 4.28
CA MET A 49 -7.09 -36.00 4.00
C MET A 49 -7.25 -35.40 2.60
N ILE A 50 -7.67 -36.20 1.62
CA ILE A 50 -7.84 -35.71 0.23
C ILE A 50 -8.93 -34.62 0.14
N PRO A 51 -10.18 -34.83 0.55
CA PRO A 51 -11.20 -33.80 0.46
C PRO A 51 -10.93 -32.61 1.37
N VAL A 52 -10.35 -32.81 2.56
CA VAL A 52 -9.94 -31.71 3.46
C VAL A 52 -8.82 -30.88 2.83
N GLY A 53 -7.80 -31.54 2.28
CA GLY A 53 -6.72 -30.86 1.56
C GLY A 53 -7.20 -30.08 0.35
N LEU A 54 -8.12 -30.66 -0.43
CA LEU A 54 -8.74 -30.00 -1.58
C LEU A 54 -9.58 -28.78 -1.16
N ALA A 55 -10.38 -28.92 -0.11
CA ALA A 55 -11.19 -27.82 0.42
C ALA A 55 -10.32 -26.64 0.92
N LEU A 56 -9.24 -26.95 1.66
CA LEU A 56 -8.29 -25.95 2.12
C LEU A 56 -7.51 -25.30 0.96
N TYR A 57 -7.14 -26.07 -0.04
CA TYR A 57 -6.48 -25.57 -1.24
C TYR A 57 -7.39 -24.60 -2.01
N ILE A 58 -8.63 -25.02 -2.28
CA ILE A 58 -9.63 -24.17 -2.96
C ILE A 58 -9.92 -22.92 -2.12
N TYR A 59 -10.10 -23.08 -0.81
CA TYR A 59 -10.34 -21.94 0.09
C TYR A 59 -9.14 -20.97 0.10
N GLY A 60 -7.93 -21.48 0.18
CA GLY A 60 -6.70 -20.67 0.23
C GLY A 60 -6.38 -20.01 -1.12
N SER A 61 -6.70 -20.67 -2.25
CA SER A 61 -6.44 -20.15 -3.60
C SER A 61 -7.58 -19.30 -4.16
N SER A 62 -8.83 -19.57 -3.73
CA SER A 62 -10.00 -18.84 -4.23
C SER A 62 -10.02 -17.39 -3.76
N GLY A 63 -9.96 -16.46 -4.71
CA GLY A 63 -10.11 -15.03 -4.47
C GLY A 63 -8.90 -14.37 -3.79
N SER A 64 -7.71 -14.97 -3.85
CA SER A 64 -6.49 -14.26 -3.47
C SER A 64 -6.11 -13.28 -4.58
N THR A 65 -6.30 -12.02 -4.31
CA THR A 65 -5.66 -10.94 -5.04
C THR A 65 -4.16 -11.01 -4.79
N ASP A 66 -3.35 -10.77 -5.79
CA ASP A 66 -1.90 -10.66 -5.64
C ASP A 66 -1.47 -9.20 -5.41
N GLU A 67 -0.21 -9.00 -5.08
CA GLU A 67 0.37 -7.66 -4.91
C GLU A 67 0.28 -6.81 -6.20
N ASN A 68 0.20 -7.42 -7.38
CA ASN A 68 0.09 -6.72 -8.64
C ASN A 68 -1.27 -6.06 -8.79
N ALA A 69 -2.33 -6.67 -8.25
CA ALA A 69 -3.65 -6.03 -8.25
C ALA A 69 -3.70 -4.82 -7.32
N LEU A 70 -3.03 -4.85 -6.14
CA LEU A 70 -2.86 -3.67 -5.29
C LEU A 70 -2.12 -2.55 -6.04
N LYS A 71 -0.99 -2.88 -6.68
CA LYS A 71 -0.21 -1.93 -7.49
C LYS A 71 -1.02 -1.35 -8.64
N LYS A 72 -1.90 -2.16 -9.27
CA LYS A 72 -2.78 -1.70 -10.34
C LYS A 72 -3.78 -0.66 -9.82
N VAL A 73 -4.44 -0.92 -8.68
CA VAL A 73 -5.37 0.04 -8.06
C VAL A 73 -4.64 1.32 -7.65
N ILE A 74 -3.44 1.21 -7.06
CA ILE A 74 -2.62 2.38 -6.74
C ILE A 74 -2.31 3.19 -7.99
N LYS A 75 -1.89 2.53 -9.08
CA LYS A 75 -1.58 3.19 -10.34
C LYS A 75 -2.82 3.89 -10.92
N GLU A 76 -3.97 3.21 -10.99
CA GLU A 76 -5.22 3.79 -11.49
C GLU A 76 -5.62 5.05 -10.71
N ASN A 77 -5.49 5.02 -9.36
CA ASN A 77 -5.75 6.20 -8.55
C ASN A 77 -4.68 7.29 -8.73
N THR A 78 -3.41 6.91 -8.95
CA THR A 78 -2.33 7.87 -9.25
C THR A 78 -2.58 8.58 -10.57
N ASP A 79 -2.98 7.83 -11.60
CA ASP A 79 -3.27 8.39 -12.92
C ASP A 79 -4.53 9.27 -12.91
N ALA A 80 -5.47 9.01 -12.00
CA ALA A 80 -6.68 9.82 -11.83
C ALA A 80 -6.41 11.19 -11.18
N ILE A 81 -5.34 11.35 -10.40
CA ILE A 81 -4.94 12.66 -9.87
C ILE A 81 -4.19 13.41 -10.98
N THR A 82 -4.80 14.41 -11.55
CA THR A 82 -4.23 15.26 -12.62
C THR A 82 -4.22 16.72 -12.22
N PHE A 83 -3.36 17.50 -12.86
CA PHE A 83 -3.33 18.96 -12.74
C PHE A 83 -3.67 19.63 -14.08
N ALA A 84 -4.40 18.94 -14.96
CA ALA A 84 -4.72 19.47 -16.29
C ALA A 84 -5.48 20.80 -16.19
N ASP A 85 -6.47 20.86 -15.32
CA ASP A 85 -7.28 22.06 -15.03
C ASP A 85 -6.42 23.22 -14.50
N ILE A 86 -5.47 22.95 -13.59
CA ILE A 86 -4.54 23.94 -13.06
C ILE A 86 -3.60 24.43 -14.17
N LYS A 87 -3.05 23.51 -14.97
CA LYS A 87 -2.14 23.84 -16.08
C LYS A 87 -2.81 24.64 -17.20
N GLU A 88 -4.11 24.45 -17.42
CA GLU A 88 -4.91 25.18 -18.39
C GLU A 88 -5.35 26.54 -17.88
N SER A 89 -5.44 26.73 -16.57
CA SER A 89 -5.82 28.00 -15.95
C SER A 89 -4.79 29.09 -16.24
N SER A 90 -5.27 30.24 -16.72
CA SER A 90 -4.42 31.39 -17.00
C SER A 90 -3.71 31.94 -15.75
N GLU A 91 -4.31 31.77 -14.58
CA GLU A 91 -3.79 32.18 -13.28
C GLU A 91 -2.55 31.36 -12.89
N TYR A 92 -2.65 30.03 -12.97
CA TYR A 92 -1.57 29.12 -12.54
C TYR A 92 -0.50 28.91 -13.60
N ARG A 93 -0.83 29.05 -14.89
CA ARG A 93 0.10 28.79 -16.01
C ARG A 93 1.40 29.57 -15.93
N ARG A 94 1.35 30.81 -15.40
CA ARG A 94 2.54 31.67 -15.21
C ARG A 94 3.34 31.30 -13.98
N ARG A 95 2.73 30.62 -13.02
CA ARG A 95 3.30 30.22 -11.73
C ARG A 95 3.95 28.84 -11.75
N ILE A 96 3.79 28.06 -12.82
CA ILE A 96 4.37 26.73 -12.92
C ILE A 96 5.89 26.83 -13.04
N SER A 97 6.60 26.16 -12.12
CA SER A 97 8.07 26.09 -12.14
C SER A 97 8.56 25.33 -13.38
N LYS A 98 9.61 25.84 -14.02
CA LYS A 98 10.21 25.20 -15.20
C LYS A 98 11.14 24.02 -14.87
N ASN A 99 11.68 23.98 -13.65
CA ASN A 99 12.76 23.06 -13.28
C ASN A 99 12.26 21.82 -12.54
N LEU A 100 11.17 21.92 -11.81
CA LEU A 100 10.58 20.80 -11.08
C LEU A 100 9.06 20.97 -11.15
N THR A 101 8.37 20.07 -11.83
CA THR A 101 6.95 20.29 -12.14
C THR A 101 6.02 19.48 -11.25
N GLU A 102 6.29 18.21 -11.05
CA GLU A 102 5.40 17.33 -10.28
C GLU A 102 6.22 16.32 -9.46
N GLU A 103 5.79 16.10 -8.22
CA GLU A 103 6.26 15.03 -7.36
C GLU A 103 5.09 14.15 -6.94
N VAL A 104 5.34 12.84 -6.89
CA VAL A 104 4.34 11.84 -6.51
C VAL A 104 4.72 11.22 -5.17
N PHE A 105 3.76 11.19 -4.27
CA PHE A 105 3.87 10.63 -2.92
C PHE A 105 2.85 9.52 -2.76
N GLY A 106 3.21 8.47 -2.01
CA GLY A 106 2.26 7.43 -1.72
C GLY A 106 2.78 6.45 -0.69
N GLY A 107 1.88 5.96 0.17
CA GLY A 107 2.20 5.02 1.22
C GLY A 107 0.98 4.37 1.83
N TYR A 108 1.22 3.20 2.43
CA TYR A 108 0.21 2.52 3.21
C TYR A 108 0.00 3.21 4.55
N VAL A 109 -1.26 3.28 4.98
CA VAL A 109 -1.63 3.76 6.32
C VAL A 109 -1.52 2.58 7.29
N PHE A 110 -0.83 2.80 8.41
CA PHE A 110 -0.70 1.81 9.48
C PHE A 110 -1.34 2.38 10.74
N ASP A 111 -2.51 1.83 11.08
CA ASP A 111 -3.32 2.18 12.24
C ASP A 111 -3.92 0.88 12.79
N ASP A 112 -4.33 0.88 14.07
CA ASP A 112 -4.92 -0.29 14.73
C ASP A 112 -6.26 -0.73 14.07
N ASN A 113 -6.92 0.17 13.35
CA ASN A 113 -8.20 -0.09 12.68
C ASN A 113 -8.07 -0.64 11.25
N VAL A 114 -6.88 -0.68 10.66
CA VAL A 114 -6.67 -1.16 9.30
C VAL A 114 -6.23 -2.63 9.27
N LEU A 115 -6.62 -3.34 8.23
CA LEU A 115 -6.11 -4.70 8.02
C LEU A 115 -4.69 -4.63 7.48
N MET A 116 -3.77 -5.36 8.10
CA MET A 116 -2.36 -5.36 7.74
C MET A 116 -1.90 -6.77 7.37
N LYS A 117 -0.95 -6.85 6.45
CA LYS A 117 -0.33 -8.10 6.03
C LYS A 117 1.13 -7.88 5.64
N LYS A 118 1.96 -8.90 5.85
CA LYS A 118 3.30 -8.94 5.26
C LYS A 118 3.17 -9.43 3.82
N ALA A 119 3.58 -8.63 2.87
CA ALA A 119 3.61 -8.95 1.46
C ALA A 119 4.68 -10.01 1.15
N LYS A 120 4.63 -10.65 -0.02
CA LYS A 120 5.68 -11.59 -0.48
C LYS A 120 7.04 -10.93 -0.60
N SER A 121 7.05 -9.63 -0.92
CA SER A 121 8.25 -8.78 -0.93
C SER A 121 8.85 -8.51 0.46
N SER A 122 8.27 -9.07 1.51
CA SER A 122 8.59 -8.82 2.93
C SER A 122 8.24 -7.43 3.45
N ALA A 123 7.71 -6.54 2.61
CA ALA A 123 7.19 -5.24 3.04
C ALA A 123 5.84 -5.40 3.75
N MET A 124 5.56 -4.50 4.69
CA MET A 124 4.22 -4.38 5.27
C MET A 124 3.29 -3.64 4.31
N VAL A 125 2.08 -4.15 4.15
CA VAL A 125 0.99 -3.53 3.39
C VAL A 125 -0.25 -3.46 4.26
N SER A 126 -1.08 -2.46 4.03
CA SER A 126 -2.35 -2.30 4.74
C SER A 126 -3.52 -2.16 3.78
N SER A 127 -4.73 -2.26 4.32
CA SER A 127 -5.97 -2.09 3.56
C SER A 127 -6.26 -0.65 3.14
N GLU A 128 -5.48 0.31 3.60
CA GLU A 128 -5.63 1.72 3.28
C GLU A 128 -4.36 2.31 2.70
N TYR A 129 -4.54 3.23 1.77
CA TYR A 129 -3.46 3.88 1.05
C TYR A 129 -3.72 5.38 0.89
N VAL A 130 -2.67 6.17 1.06
CA VAL A 130 -2.69 7.61 0.78
C VAL A 130 -1.80 7.88 -0.41
N LEU A 131 -2.35 8.61 -1.36
CA LEU A 131 -1.66 9.16 -2.52
C LEU A 131 -1.67 10.68 -2.44
N ALA A 132 -0.60 11.31 -2.86
CA ALA A 132 -0.59 12.74 -3.12
C ALA A 132 0.26 13.04 -4.35
N LYS A 133 -0.13 14.06 -5.09
CA LYS A 133 0.72 14.71 -6.08
C LYS A 133 0.92 16.16 -5.69
N MET A 134 2.14 16.63 -5.80
CA MET A 134 2.51 18.01 -5.54
C MET A 134 2.98 18.66 -6.83
N LEU A 135 2.29 19.71 -7.25
CA LEU A 135 2.71 20.60 -8.33
C LEU A 135 3.51 21.73 -7.71
N ILE A 136 4.70 21.97 -8.20
CA ILE A 136 5.59 23.03 -7.72
C ILE A 136 5.37 24.26 -8.57
N LEU A 137 4.82 25.30 -7.92
CA LEU A 137 4.64 26.62 -8.48
C LEU A 137 5.88 27.48 -8.19
N THR A 138 5.96 28.67 -8.73
CA THR A 138 7.06 29.60 -8.45
C THR A 138 7.01 30.18 -7.04
N ASP A 139 5.84 30.18 -6.39
CA ASP A 139 5.56 30.84 -5.12
C ASP A 139 4.81 29.96 -4.11
N ALA A 140 4.43 28.73 -4.49
CA ALA A 140 3.66 27.84 -3.65
C ALA A 140 3.84 26.36 -4.03
N PHE A 141 3.46 25.45 -3.13
CA PHE A 141 3.16 24.06 -3.44
C PHE A 141 1.64 23.89 -3.59
N TYR A 142 1.21 23.29 -4.69
CA TYR A 142 -0.17 22.88 -4.89
C TYR A 142 -0.26 21.36 -4.78
N ILE A 143 -1.00 20.87 -3.78
CA ILE A 143 -1.05 19.47 -3.42
C ILE A 143 -2.47 18.94 -3.64
N ARG A 144 -2.61 17.86 -4.40
CA ARG A 144 -3.83 17.05 -4.48
C ARG A 144 -3.57 15.71 -3.81
N SER A 145 -4.39 15.36 -2.83
CA SER A 145 -4.29 14.08 -2.15
C SER A 145 -5.55 13.26 -2.25
N CYS A 146 -5.38 11.95 -2.16
CA CYS A 146 -6.44 10.97 -2.21
C CYS A 146 -6.11 9.84 -1.24
N SER A 147 -6.94 9.65 -0.21
CA SER A 147 -6.91 8.45 0.61
C SER A 147 -8.02 7.50 0.17
N PHE A 148 -7.74 6.22 0.12
CA PHE A 148 -8.71 5.20 -0.29
C PHE A 148 -8.47 3.87 0.40
N SER A 149 -9.56 3.10 0.53
CA SER A 149 -9.54 1.74 1.05
C SER A 149 -9.56 0.72 -0.10
N PHE A 150 -8.75 -0.35 0.02
CA PHE A 150 -8.84 -1.50 -0.90
C PHE A 150 -10.03 -2.40 -0.61
N ILE A 151 -10.62 -2.31 0.59
CA ILE A 151 -11.63 -3.23 1.11
C ILE A 151 -13.02 -2.60 1.26
N ALA A 152 -13.13 -1.29 1.09
CA ALA A 152 -14.37 -0.53 1.19
C ALA A 152 -14.45 0.53 0.08
N ASP A 153 -15.65 1.02 -0.19
CA ASP A 153 -15.86 2.11 -1.15
C ASP A 153 -15.69 3.47 -0.45
N GLU A 154 -14.51 3.63 0.16
CA GLU A 154 -14.14 4.84 0.88
C GLU A 154 -13.02 5.52 0.13
N LYS A 155 -13.29 6.76 -0.31
CA LYS A 155 -12.33 7.59 -1.02
C LYS A 155 -12.51 9.04 -0.61
N HIS A 156 -11.46 9.63 -0.07
CA HIS A 156 -11.41 11.03 0.32
C HIS A 156 -10.39 11.77 -0.53
N GLN A 157 -10.78 12.87 -1.10
CA GLN A 157 -9.90 13.73 -1.89
C GLN A 157 -9.78 15.08 -1.21
N SER A 158 -8.60 15.68 -1.24
CA SER A 158 -8.36 17.03 -0.76
C SER A 158 -7.36 17.76 -1.65
N GLU A 159 -7.49 19.08 -1.64
CA GLU A 159 -6.61 19.99 -2.33
C GLU A 159 -6.11 21.03 -1.34
N LEU A 160 -4.84 21.38 -1.46
CA LEU A 160 -4.19 22.33 -0.57
C LEU A 160 -3.14 23.12 -1.36
N GLU A 161 -3.19 24.43 -1.27
CA GLU A 161 -2.12 25.30 -1.74
C GLU A 161 -1.37 25.87 -0.53
N ILE A 162 -0.05 25.72 -0.50
CA ILE A 162 0.82 26.20 0.57
C ILE A 162 1.76 27.23 -0.02
N PRO A 163 1.55 28.54 0.22
CA PRO A 163 2.47 29.58 -0.20
C PRO A 163 3.84 29.36 0.45
N PHE A 164 4.91 29.59 -0.28
CA PHE A 164 6.26 29.44 0.27
C PHE A 164 6.51 30.36 1.46
N SER A 165 5.89 31.55 1.48
CA SER A 165 5.99 32.48 2.60
C SER A 165 5.36 31.95 3.90
N ALA A 166 4.46 30.99 3.84
CA ALA A 166 3.83 30.36 4.98
C ALA A 166 4.63 29.13 5.50
N ILE A 167 5.63 28.66 4.74
CA ILE A 167 6.38 27.46 5.09
C ILE A 167 7.44 27.81 6.14
N GLU A 168 7.33 27.16 7.29
CA GLU A 168 8.30 27.28 8.38
C GLU A 168 9.44 26.29 8.24
N LYS A 169 9.13 25.04 7.82
CA LYS A 169 10.07 23.92 7.77
C LYS A 169 9.65 22.85 6.79
N ILE A 170 10.62 22.23 6.13
CA ILE A 170 10.44 20.99 5.36
C ILE A 170 11.44 19.95 5.89
N GLU A 171 10.97 18.76 6.25
CA GLU A 171 11.81 17.69 6.76
C GLU A 171 11.31 16.31 6.36
N ILE A 172 12.14 15.28 6.52
CA ILE A 172 11.75 13.87 6.47
C ILE A 172 11.55 13.34 7.89
N GLU A 173 10.38 12.81 8.13
CA GLU A 173 10.06 12.04 9.33
C GLU A 173 10.09 10.55 9.00
N ARG A 174 10.94 9.80 9.71
CA ARG A 174 11.03 8.34 9.58
C ARG A 174 10.54 7.70 10.87
N ASN A 175 9.50 6.90 10.77
CA ASN A 175 8.91 6.21 11.91
C ASN A 175 9.00 4.70 11.73
N SER A 176 9.08 3.99 12.86
CA SER A 176 9.05 2.53 12.90
C SER A 176 8.14 2.12 14.04
N GLN A 177 7.07 1.42 13.70
CA GLN A 177 6.06 0.98 14.67
C GLN A 177 5.84 -0.52 14.56
N SER A 178 5.79 -1.19 15.72
CA SER A 178 5.53 -2.62 15.81
C SER A 178 4.04 -2.89 15.96
N TYR A 179 3.55 -3.86 15.19
CA TYR A 179 2.16 -4.31 15.22
C TYR A 179 2.09 -5.81 15.50
N GLN A 180 1.19 -6.21 16.37
CA GLN A 180 0.89 -7.61 16.65
C GLN A 180 -0.15 -8.13 15.64
N ILE A 181 0.27 -9.04 14.74
CA ILE A 181 -0.63 -9.72 13.81
C ILE A 181 -0.68 -11.21 14.17
N GLY A 182 -1.71 -11.58 14.92
CA GLY A 182 -1.81 -12.91 15.51
C GLY A 182 -0.68 -13.17 16.53
N LYS A 183 0.16 -14.19 16.26
CA LYS A 183 1.33 -14.54 17.11
C LYS A 183 2.64 -13.90 16.63
N LYS A 184 2.60 -13.09 15.57
CA LYS A 184 3.81 -12.48 14.98
C LYS A 184 3.82 -11.00 15.24
N GLU A 185 4.95 -10.49 15.67
CA GLU A 185 5.24 -9.08 15.68
C GLU A 185 5.81 -8.68 14.33
N LEU A 186 5.23 -7.66 13.72
CA LEU A 186 5.65 -7.12 12.44
C LEU A 186 5.94 -5.63 12.59
N VAL A 187 7.02 -5.17 11.98
CA VAL A 187 7.45 -3.78 12.04
C VAL A 187 7.08 -3.08 10.73
N ALA A 188 6.25 -2.06 10.83
CA ALA A 188 5.97 -1.14 9.74
C ALA A 188 6.93 0.04 9.82
N LYS A 189 7.62 0.31 8.70
CA LYS A 189 8.46 1.50 8.54
C LYS A 189 7.73 2.48 7.65
N THR A 190 7.59 3.71 8.11
CA THR A 190 6.98 4.80 7.36
C THR A 190 7.95 5.95 7.20
N CYS A 191 7.85 6.62 6.07
CA CYS A 191 8.64 7.81 5.75
C CYS A 191 7.67 8.86 5.22
N PHE A 192 7.76 10.08 5.74
CA PHE A 192 6.92 11.21 5.33
C PHE A 192 7.78 12.42 4.99
N LEU A 193 7.45 13.08 3.90
CA LEU A 193 7.80 14.47 3.74
C LEU A 193 6.83 15.30 4.59
N VAL A 194 7.35 16.05 5.55
CA VAL A 194 6.57 16.90 6.44
C VAL A 194 6.81 18.35 6.06
N ILE A 195 5.75 19.05 5.72
CA ILE A 195 5.75 20.49 5.46
C ILE A 195 5.02 21.16 6.63
N THR A 196 5.75 21.92 7.43
CA THR A 196 5.16 22.73 8.51
C THR A 196 4.87 24.12 7.97
N HIS A 197 3.61 24.53 8.07
CA HIS A 197 3.13 25.85 7.63
C HIS A 197 2.04 26.35 8.59
N GLU A 198 2.14 27.59 9.01
CA GLU A 198 1.17 28.23 9.94
C GLU A 198 0.89 27.38 11.20
N GLY A 199 1.92 26.67 11.71
CA GLY A 199 1.80 25.75 12.86
C GLY A 199 1.12 24.43 12.53
N ILE A 200 0.71 24.16 11.29
CA ILE A 200 0.08 22.93 10.83
C ILE A 200 1.14 22.05 10.13
N GLN A 201 1.08 20.74 10.35
CA GLN A 201 1.93 19.79 9.64
C GLN A 201 1.15 19.06 8.54
N THR A 202 1.56 19.22 7.30
CA THR A 202 1.10 18.42 6.15
C THR A 202 2.09 17.29 5.93
N LYS A 203 1.65 16.03 6.11
CA LYS A 203 2.47 14.81 5.97
C LYS A 203 2.16 14.09 4.66
N LEU A 204 3.14 14.00 3.78
CA LEU A 204 3.05 13.32 2.49
C LEU A 204 3.84 12.00 2.57
N PRO A 205 3.19 10.82 2.48
CA PRO A 205 3.87 9.54 2.60
C PRO A 205 4.81 9.33 1.42
N ARG A 206 6.02 8.86 1.70
CA ARG A 206 7.06 8.60 0.70
C ARG A 206 7.78 7.29 0.97
N LYS A 207 8.34 6.70 -0.07
CA LYS A 207 9.27 5.60 0.08
C LYS A 207 10.58 6.11 0.69
N ASP A 208 11.09 5.38 1.70
CA ASP A 208 12.38 5.70 2.31
C ASP A 208 13.52 5.23 1.40
N ASP A 209 14.05 6.13 0.60
CA ASP A 209 15.16 5.93 -0.32
C ASP A 209 16.02 7.18 -0.42
N ILE A 210 17.12 7.08 -1.17
CA ILE A 210 18.09 8.19 -1.36
C ILE A 210 17.41 9.41 -1.98
N TYR A 211 16.41 9.22 -2.85
CA TYR A 211 15.68 10.33 -3.48
C TYR A 211 14.84 11.14 -2.49
N ALA A 212 14.50 10.57 -1.32
CA ALA A 212 13.79 11.31 -0.29
C ALA A 212 14.66 12.44 0.27
N ASP A 213 15.93 12.15 0.54
CA ASP A 213 16.88 13.13 1.08
C ASP A 213 17.28 14.18 0.02
N GLU A 214 17.45 13.77 -1.24
CA GLU A 214 17.73 14.67 -2.37
C GLU A 214 16.57 15.65 -2.62
N LEU A 215 15.33 15.18 -2.50
CA LEU A 215 14.15 16.02 -2.65
C LEU A 215 14.13 17.15 -1.62
N ILE A 216 14.40 16.84 -0.35
CA ILE A 216 14.46 17.88 0.69
C ILE A 216 15.48 18.96 0.36
N VAL A 217 16.68 18.56 -0.07
CA VAL A 217 17.72 19.52 -0.44
C VAL A 217 17.22 20.43 -1.56
N THR A 218 16.53 19.84 -2.54
CA THR A 218 15.97 20.57 -3.67
C THR A 218 14.86 21.53 -3.25
N LEU A 219 13.90 21.07 -2.44
CA LEU A 219 12.80 21.90 -1.95
C LEU A 219 13.29 23.05 -1.05
N ASN A 220 14.21 22.76 -0.13
CA ASN A 220 14.80 23.81 0.72
C ASN A 220 15.63 24.83 -0.07
N ARG A 221 16.25 24.42 -1.19
CA ARG A 221 16.93 25.35 -2.11
C ARG A 221 15.94 26.27 -2.82
N LEU A 222 14.78 25.73 -3.24
CA LEU A 222 13.73 26.53 -3.85
C LEU A 222 13.22 27.61 -2.90
N LEU A 223 13.01 27.27 -1.60
CA LEU A 223 12.59 28.24 -0.60
C LEU A 223 13.61 29.34 -0.32
N LYS A 224 14.90 29.04 -0.40
CA LYS A 224 15.97 30.02 -0.14
C LYS A 224 16.22 30.99 -1.32
N ASN A 225 15.80 30.64 -2.51
CA ASN A 225 16.04 31.41 -3.72
C ASN A 225 14.88 32.37 -4.05
N GLN A 226 13.95 32.54 -3.13
CA GLN A 226 12.85 33.52 -3.17
C GLN A 226 13.16 34.73 -2.27
#